data_40ace06b6c0e8fe169d8b4ac814122b0
#
_entry.id   40ace06b6c0e8fe169d8b4ac814122b0
#
_cell.length_a   1.000
_cell.length_b   1.000
_cell.length_c   1.000
_cell.angle_alpha   90.00
_cell.angle_beta   90.00
_cell.angle_gamma   90.00
#
_symmetry.space_group_name_H-M   'P 1'
#
loop_
_entity.id
_entity.type
_entity.pdbx_description
1 polymer ?
#
loop_
_entity_poly.entity_id
_entity_poly.type
_entity_poly.pdbx_seq_one_letter_code
_entity_poly.pdbx_strand_id
1 'polypeptide(L)'
;MNKRVYGVLGISSIMANWNADFTGYPKTISDGTVFGSDKALKYPMKKMWDNEGKKVLYIKSMKFSEKDNALVPKSLKERYEHIFNVKNLKDCKDTKEVLTNLMTAVDVKNFGATFAEEGNNISITGAVQFGQGFNKYEGTTAEEQQILSPFRDGSKDDKKDEAKNSTLGTKITSNEAHYFYPFVVNPSAYKELVELGVTEGYTEEDYQNFKRTALVSATSFATNAKEGCENEFALFVETEPDLYLPNLSEYINFEKSEVKNQIDLVMCGEFLNQLSDKIKKVEIYYNPYTTELTNNISNAEVFNIITQKEV
;
A
#
# COMPACT_ATOMS: atom_id res chain seq x y z
N MET A 1 -16.84 13.82 -5.21
CA MET A 1 -16.62 12.88 -6.33
C MET A 1 -17.89 12.06 -6.57
N ASN A 2 -18.35 11.96 -7.83
CA ASN A 2 -19.56 11.21 -8.20
C ASN A 2 -19.24 10.11 -9.23
N LYS A 3 -18.36 9.18 -8.84
CA LYS A 3 -17.99 7.99 -9.61
C LYS A 3 -17.43 6.95 -8.65
N ARG A 4 -17.51 5.67 -9.01
CA ARG A 4 -16.70 4.61 -8.40
C ARG A 4 -15.44 4.40 -9.24
N VAL A 5 -14.41 3.84 -8.63
CA VAL A 5 -13.24 3.38 -9.37
C VAL A 5 -12.91 1.97 -8.91
N TYR A 6 -12.73 1.09 -9.86
CA TYR A 6 -12.21 -0.25 -9.65
C TYR A 6 -10.84 -0.36 -10.28
N GLY A 7 -9.98 -1.17 -9.71
CA GLY A 7 -8.67 -1.31 -10.32
C GLY A 7 -7.83 -2.40 -9.72
N VAL A 8 -6.62 -2.48 -10.25
CA VAL A 8 -5.57 -3.40 -9.79
C VAL A 8 -4.24 -2.66 -9.78
N LEU A 9 -3.46 -2.85 -8.73
CA LEU A 9 -2.07 -2.40 -8.66
C LEU A 9 -1.15 -3.61 -8.70
N GLY A 10 -0.19 -3.61 -9.63
CA GLY A 10 0.86 -4.60 -9.75
C GLY A 10 2.16 -4.11 -9.10
N ILE A 11 2.72 -4.92 -8.21
CA ILE A 11 4.00 -4.67 -7.56
C ILE A 11 4.94 -5.82 -7.85
N SER A 12 6.06 -5.54 -8.51
CA SER A 12 7.15 -6.50 -8.64
C SER A 12 8.07 -6.46 -7.42
N SER A 13 8.70 -7.59 -7.10
CA SER A 13 9.69 -7.72 -6.04
C SER A 13 10.77 -8.68 -6.50
N ILE A 14 11.95 -8.15 -6.82
CA ILE A 14 13.09 -8.93 -7.33
C ILE A 14 14.24 -8.84 -6.33
N MET A 15 14.68 -10.00 -5.82
CA MET A 15 15.70 -10.10 -4.75
C MET A 15 15.40 -9.17 -3.57
N ALA A 16 14.11 -9.00 -3.25
CA ALA A 16 13.59 -8.12 -2.23
C ALA A 16 12.48 -8.82 -1.42
N ASN A 17 12.05 -8.25 -0.31
CA ASN A 17 10.99 -8.79 0.52
C ASN A 17 9.84 -7.79 0.64
N TRP A 18 8.81 -7.98 -0.19
CA TRP A 18 7.65 -7.10 -0.20
C TRP A 18 6.83 -7.20 1.07
N ASN A 19 6.55 -8.42 1.55
CA ASN A 19 5.75 -8.62 2.76
C ASN A 19 6.18 -9.89 3.51
N ALA A 20 6.96 -9.70 4.58
CA ALA A 20 7.41 -10.78 5.44
C ALA A 20 6.37 -11.19 6.49
N ASP A 21 6.43 -12.44 6.90
CA ASP A 21 5.84 -12.96 8.13
C ASP A 21 6.73 -12.67 9.36
N PHE A 22 6.41 -13.26 10.52
CA PHE A 22 7.18 -13.09 11.76
C PHE A 22 8.55 -13.76 11.73
N THR A 23 8.77 -14.72 10.85
CA THR A 23 10.04 -15.42 10.67
C THR A 23 10.94 -14.75 9.65
N GLY A 24 10.42 -13.75 8.93
CA GLY A 24 11.12 -13.02 7.88
C GLY A 24 10.87 -13.57 6.46
N TYR A 25 10.17 -14.69 6.32
CA TYR A 25 9.84 -15.26 5.02
C TYR A 25 8.71 -14.50 4.34
N PRO A 26 8.63 -14.53 2.99
CA PRO A 26 7.47 -14.04 2.26
C PRO A 26 6.19 -14.68 2.78
N LYS A 27 5.14 -13.87 3.02
CA LYS A 27 3.87 -14.39 3.53
C LYS A 27 3.19 -15.30 2.54
N THR A 28 2.66 -16.43 3.06
CA THR A 28 1.90 -17.41 2.29
C THR A 28 0.55 -17.68 2.93
N ILE A 29 -0.42 -18.12 2.12
CA ILE A 29 -1.62 -18.78 2.61
C ILE A 29 -1.36 -20.29 2.77
N SER A 30 -2.36 -21.06 3.21
CA SER A 30 -2.20 -22.46 3.60
C SER A 30 -1.75 -23.42 2.47
N ASP A 31 -1.99 -23.08 1.22
CA ASP A 31 -1.57 -23.83 0.04
C ASP A 31 -0.15 -23.46 -0.47
N GLY A 32 0.52 -22.52 0.21
CA GLY A 32 1.84 -22.04 -0.16
C GLY A 32 1.86 -20.84 -1.09
N THR A 33 0.70 -20.38 -1.56
CA THR A 33 0.64 -19.17 -2.43
C THR A 33 1.14 -17.95 -1.70
N VAL A 34 2.15 -17.29 -2.27
CA VAL A 34 2.73 -16.05 -1.73
C VAL A 34 1.77 -14.88 -1.95
N PHE A 35 1.64 -14.01 -0.95
CA PHE A 35 0.81 -12.82 -1.06
C PHE A 35 1.39 -11.62 -0.34
N GLY A 36 1.02 -10.44 -0.80
CA GLY A 36 1.24 -9.18 -0.10
C GLY A 36 -0.05 -8.72 0.57
N SER A 37 0.01 -8.39 1.87
CA SER A 37 -1.14 -7.82 2.58
C SER A 37 -1.43 -6.39 2.11
N ASP A 38 -2.68 -5.96 2.26
CA ASP A 38 -3.08 -4.57 2.05
C ASP A 38 -2.25 -3.59 2.89
N LYS A 39 -1.84 -4.01 4.09
CA LYS A 39 -0.97 -3.21 4.98
C LYS A 39 0.42 -2.98 4.38
N ALA A 40 0.98 -3.97 3.69
CA ALA A 40 2.27 -3.83 3.02
C ALA A 40 2.21 -2.77 1.91
N LEU A 41 1.12 -2.74 1.14
CA LEU A 41 0.89 -1.74 0.09
C LEU A 41 0.57 -0.35 0.64
N LYS A 42 -0.26 -0.26 1.68
CA LYS A 42 -0.66 1.01 2.30
C LYS A 42 0.48 1.72 3.01
N TYR A 43 1.49 0.99 3.50
CA TYR A 43 2.59 1.58 4.27
C TYR A 43 3.47 2.54 3.45
N PRO A 44 4.00 2.19 2.28
CA PRO A 44 4.74 3.13 1.43
C PRO A 44 3.91 4.33 0.98
N MET A 45 2.60 4.16 0.71
CA MET A 45 1.70 5.26 0.43
C MET A 45 1.63 6.26 1.59
N LYS A 46 1.41 5.75 2.82
CA LYS A 46 1.40 6.56 4.03
C LYS A 46 2.73 7.25 4.28
N LYS A 47 3.84 6.54 4.04
CA LYS A 47 5.18 7.11 4.22
C LYS A 47 5.46 8.22 3.22
N MET A 48 5.01 8.09 1.99
CA MET A 48 5.12 9.13 0.98
C MET A 48 4.34 10.38 1.39
N TRP A 49 3.10 10.24 1.83
CA TRP A 49 2.30 11.36 2.32
C TRP A 49 2.89 12.02 3.58
N ASP A 50 3.43 11.23 4.51
CA ASP A 50 4.12 11.74 5.71
C ASP A 50 5.36 12.55 5.33
N ASN A 51 6.16 12.07 4.37
CA ASN A 51 7.33 12.78 3.84
C ASN A 51 6.95 14.08 3.08
N GLU A 52 5.77 14.13 2.48
CA GLU A 52 5.20 15.34 1.85
C GLU A 52 4.60 16.32 2.87
N GLY A 53 4.66 16.03 4.16
CA GLY A 53 4.13 16.89 5.23
C GLY A 53 2.60 16.82 5.38
N LYS A 54 1.93 15.84 4.77
CA LYS A 54 0.49 15.63 4.95
C LYS A 54 0.21 14.99 6.31
N LYS A 55 -1.00 15.22 6.83
CA LYS A 55 -1.43 14.58 8.08
C LYS A 55 -1.67 13.09 7.83
N VAL A 56 -0.84 12.24 8.44
CA VAL A 56 -0.95 10.78 8.41
C VAL A 56 -1.04 10.27 9.84
N LEU A 57 -2.13 9.61 10.19
CA LEU A 57 -2.36 9.15 11.57
C LEU A 57 -1.64 7.81 11.82
N TYR A 58 -1.92 6.79 11.01
CA TYR A 58 -1.47 5.41 11.22
C TYR A 58 -0.11 5.16 10.58
N ILE A 59 0.92 5.88 11.06
CA ILE A 59 2.32 5.65 10.71
C ILE A 59 3.19 5.67 11.96
N LYS A 60 4.19 4.80 12.02
CA LYS A 60 5.14 4.74 13.13
C LYS A 60 5.94 6.05 13.20
N SER A 61 5.89 6.71 14.34
CA SER A 61 6.72 7.87 14.67
C SER A 61 7.35 7.69 16.06
N MET A 62 8.52 8.25 16.25
CA MET A 62 9.33 8.05 17.46
C MET A 62 9.32 9.28 18.37
N LYS A 63 9.59 9.07 19.65
CA LYS A 63 9.89 10.10 20.65
C LYS A 63 10.94 9.60 21.62
N PHE A 64 11.58 10.51 22.32
CA PHE A 64 12.33 10.14 23.52
C PHE A 64 11.39 10.06 24.73
N SER A 65 11.53 8.98 25.50
CA SER A 65 10.81 8.80 26.76
C SER A 65 11.31 9.83 27.77
N GLU A 66 10.40 10.49 28.51
CA GLU A 66 10.76 11.47 29.54
C GLU A 66 11.44 10.82 30.74
N LYS A 67 11.17 9.53 30.99
CA LYS A 67 11.62 8.82 32.19
C LYS A 67 13.08 8.35 32.10
N ASP A 68 13.47 7.79 30.99
CA ASP A 68 14.76 7.09 30.79
C ASP A 68 15.49 7.53 29.52
N ASN A 69 14.96 8.55 28.85
CA ASN A 69 15.48 9.08 27.59
C ASN A 69 15.65 8.01 26.48
N ALA A 70 14.93 6.90 26.58
CA ALA A 70 14.93 5.86 25.56
C ALA A 70 14.12 6.28 24.35
N LEU A 71 14.56 5.86 23.16
CA LEU A 71 13.83 6.09 21.91
C LEU A 71 12.67 5.09 21.80
N VAL A 72 11.44 5.57 21.88
CA VAL A 72 10.22 4.75 21.88
C VAL A 72 9.24 5.22 20.80
N PRO A 73 8.38 4.32 20.26
CA PRO A 73 7.31 4.74 19.38
C PRO A 73 6.25 5.55 20.13
N LYS A 74 5.69 6.58 19.48
CA LYS A 74 4.51 7.29 19.98
C LYS A 74 3.30 6.34 20.02
N SER A 75 2.44 6.50 21.04
CA SER A 75 1.11 5.89 21.05
C SER A 75 0.19 6.54 20.00
N LEU A 76 -0.95 5.92 19.73
CA LEU A 76 -1.95 6.47 18.79
C LEU A 76 -2.49 7.81 19.29
N LYS A 77 -2.75 7.93 20.60
CA LYS A 77 -3.11 9.19 21.26
C LYS A 77 -2.07 10.28 21.01
N GLU A 78 -0.80 10.01 21.30
CA GLU A 78 0.29 10.97 21.12
C GLU A 78 0.50 11.35 19.65
N ARG A 79 0.26 10.40 18.73
CA ARG A 79 0.29 10.70 17.30
C ARG A 79 -0.84 11.65 16.92
N TYR A 80 -2.07 11.39 17.40
CA TYR A 80 -3.23 12.26 17.20
C TYR A 80 -2.95 13.69 17.73
N GLU A 81 -2.53 13.80 19.00
CA GLU A 81 -2.22 15.06 19.66
C GLU A 81 -1.17 15.87 18.85
N HIS A 82 -0.15 15.18 18.35
CA HIS A 82 0.92 15.80 17.56
C HIS A 82 0.44 16.34 16.21
N ILE A 83 -0.27 15.53 15.40
CA ILE A 83 -0.62 15.92 14.02
C ILE A 83 -1.78 16.92 13.96
N PHE A 84 -2.64 16.94 14.98
CA PHE A 84 -3.78 17.87 15.06
C PHE A 84 -3.53 19.05 16.00
N ASN A 85 -2.33 19.18 16.59
CA ASN A 85 -1.97 20.22 17.55
C ASN A 85 -2.90 20.29 18.77
N VAL A 86 -3.34 19.15 19.26
CA VAL A 86 -4.19 19.00 20.45
C VAL A 86 -3.29 18.80 21.66
N LYS A 87 -3.44 19.62 22.71
CA LYS A 87 -2.60 19.51 23.92
C LYS A 87 -2.79 18.20 24.65
N ASN A 88 -4.06 17.81 24.82
CA ASN A 88 -4.42 16.58 25.52
C ASN A 88 -5.79 16.11 25.00
N LEU A 89 -5.83 14.92 24.43
CA LEU A 89 -7.04 14.33 23.85
C LEU A 89 -8.13 14.14 24.93
N LYS A 90 -7.78 13.91 26.21
CA LYS A 90 -8.73 13.81 27.33
C LYS A 90 -9.62 15.04 27.49
N ASP A 91 -9.13 16.20 27.09
CA ASP A 91 -9.83 17.47 27.22
C ASP A 91 -10.77 17.72 26.04
N CYS A 92 -10.62 16.98 24.94
CA CYS A 92 -11.52 16.99 23.79
C CYS A 92 -12.79 16.17 24.09
N LYS A 93 -13.80 16.83 24.64
CA LYS A 93 -15.08 16.19 24.99
C LYS A 93 -16.05 16.08 23.81
N ASP A 94 -15.78 16.78 22.73
CA ASP A 94 -16.61 16.78 21.54
C ASP A 94 -16.11 15.72 20.53
N THR A 95 -16.81 14.60 20.49
CA THR A 95 -16.54 13.51 19.53
C THR A 95 -16.65 13.98 18.08
N LYS A 96 -17.49 14.99 17.78
CA LYS A 96 -17.59 15.56 16.44
C LYS A 96 -16.28 16.26 16.03
N GLU A 97 -15.67 17.00 16.95
CA GLU A 97 -14.37 17.63 16.71
C GLU A 97 -13.28 16.57 16.44
N VAL A 98 -13.25 15.51 17.27
CA VAL A 98 -12.30 14.41 17.09
C VAL A 98 -12.48 13.74 15.72
N LEU A 99 -13.73 13.46 15.34
CA LEU A 99 -14.04 12.82 14.06
C LEU A 99 -13.70 13.74 12.88
N THR A 100 -13.98 15.04 12.99
CA THR A 100 -13.62 16.05 11.97
C THR A 100 -12.11 16.10 11.77
N ASN A 101 -11.34 16.11 12.86
CA ASN A 101 -9.88 16.04 12.79
C ASN A 101 -9.41 14.76 12.08
N LEU A 102 -9.94 13.60 12.45
CA LEU A 102 -9.61 12.32 11.83
C LEU A 102 -9.83 12.36 10.31
N MET A 103 -10.94 12.97 9.85
CA MET A 103 -11.26 13.10 8.43
C MET A 103 -10.34 14.06 7.65
N THR A 104 -9.49 14.85 8.33
CA THR A 104 -8.44 15.66 7.68
C THR A 104 -7.14 14.88 7.49
N ALA A 105 -6.99 13.70 8.10
CA ALA A 105 -5.83 12.84 7.88
C ALA A 105 -5.99 12.06 6.58
N VAL A 106 -5.01 12.18 5.68
CA VAL A 106 -5.08 11.61 4.32
C VAL A 106 -5.21 10.08 4.33
N ASP A 107 -4.55 9.41 5.25
CA ASP A 107 -4.63 7.95 5.38
C ASP A 107 -5.96 7.49 5.96
N VAL A 108 -6.53 8.23 6.89
CA VAL A 108 -7.88 7.97 7.43
C VAL A 108 -8.93 8.19 6.34
N LYS A 109 -8.84 9.30 5.61
CA LYS A 109 -9.77 9.64 4.53
C LYS A 109 -9.70 8.63 3.35
N ASN A 110 -8.55 8.02 3.13
CA ASN A 110 -8.43 6.96 2.13
C ASN A 110 -8.81 5.58 2.69
N PHE A 111 -8.19 5.16 3.79
CA PHE A 111 -8.20 3.75 4.21
C PHE A 111 -9.08 3.46 5.43
N GLY A 112 -9.63 4.50 6.05
CA GLY A 112 -10.42 4.38 7.27
C GLY A 112 -9.58 4.29 8.53
N ALA A 113 -10.26 4.15 9.66
CA ALA A 113 -9.67 4.12 10.98
C ALA A 113 -10.53 3.34 11.97
N THR A 114 -9.87 2.72 12.94
CA THR A 114 -10.46 2.34 14.22
C THR A 114 -9.74 3.15 15.29
N PHE A 115 -10.42 4.10 15.91
CA PHE A 115 -9.85 5.03 16.88
C PHE A 115 -10.54 4.87 18.22
N ALA A 116 -9.89 4.15 19.13
CA ALA A 116 -10.39 3.83 20.48
C ALA A 116 -9.45 4.43 21.54
N GLU A 117 -9.47 5.75 21.68
CA GLU A 117 -8.60 6.50 22.59
C GLU A 117 -9.41 7.47 23.45
N GLU A 118 -9.08 7.52 24.75
CA GLU A 118 -9.65 8.49 25.72
C GLU A 118 -11.19 8.60 25.72
N GLY A 119 -11.86 7.44 25.63
CA GLY A 119 -13.32 7.35 25.60
C GLY A 119 -13.98 7.52 24.24
N ASN A 120 -13.24 7.89 23.22
CA ASN A 120 -13.71 7.84 21.84
C ASN A 120 -13.71 6.39 21.35
N ASN A 121 -14.76 5.97 20.66
CA ASN A 121 -14.86 4.68 19.98
C ASN A 121 -15.39 4.91 18.56
N ILE A 122 -14.49 5.30 17.68
CA ILE A 122 -14.78 5.73 16.31
C ILE A 122 -14.29 4.68 15.33
N SER A 123 -15.17 4.22 14.47
CA SER A 123 -14.85 3.34 13.35
C SER A 123 -15.23 4.01 12.03
N ILE A 124 -14.26 4.17 11.13
CA ILE A 124 -14.44 4.79 9.82
C ILE A 124 -14.06 3.78 8.74
N THR A 125 -15.00 3.45 7.88
CA THR A 125 -14.71 2.70 6.66
C THR A 125 -14.18 3.66 5.61
N GLY A 126 -12.92 3.51 5.21
CA GLY A 126 -12.30 4.37 4.21
C GLY A 126 -12.90 4.24 2.81
N ALA A 127 -12.79 5.29 2.01
CA ALA A 127 -13.28 5.29 0.64
C ALA A 127 -12.51 4.32 -0.26
N VAL A 128 -11.24 4.05 0.03
CA VAL A 128 -10.37 3.15 -0.72
C VAL A 128 -10.19 1.84 0.04
N GLN A 129 -10.60 0.74 -0.57
CA GLN A 129 -10.43 -0.61 -0.01
C GLN A 129 -9.58 -1.45 -0.94
N PHE A 130 -8.55 -2.10 -0.38
CA PHE A 130 -7.69 -3.05 -1.09
C PHE A 130 -7.99 -4.49 -0.67
N GLY A 131 -7.99 -5.40 -1.64
CA GLY A 131 -7.83 -6.81 -1.37
C GLY A 131 -6.37 -7.18 -1.07
N GLN A 132 -6.11 -8.48 -0.87
CA GLN A 132 -4.74 -9.00 -0.80
C GLN A 132 -4.13 -9.05 -2.20
N GLY A 133 -2.85 -8.73 -2.32
CA GLY A 133 -2.12 -8.88 -3.57
C GLY A 133 -1.57 -10.29 -3.70
N PHE A 134 -2.25 -11.15 -4.42
CA PHE A 134 -1.73 -12.47 -4.69
C PHE A 134 -0.62 -12.41 -5.73
N ASN A 135 0.43 -13.19 -5.49
CA ASN A 135 1.51 -13.36 -6.44
C ASN A 135 1.03 -14.20 -7.62
N LYS A 136 1.32 -13.73 -8.84
CA LYS A 136 0.95 -14.40 -10.09
C LYS A 136 2.13 -15.15 -10.75
N TYR A 137 3.32 -15.08 -10.16
CA TYR A 137 4.49 -15.81 -10.64
C TYR A 137 4.70 -17.08 -9.83
N GLU A 138 4.54 -18.25 -10.49
CA GLU A 138 4.63 -19.56 -9.82
C GLU A 138 6.06 -19.95 -9.41
N GLY A 139 7.08 -19.33 -10.02
CA GLY A 139 8.50 -19.60 -9.75
C GLY A 139 9.07 -18.88 -8.52
N THR A 140 8.23 -18.31 -7.66
CA THR A 140 8.68 -17.59 -6.46
C THR A 140 9.24 -18.54 -5.42
N THR A 141 10.50 -18.28 -5.01
CA THR A 141 11.18 -18.97 -3.91
C THR A 141 11.77 -17.95 -2.93
N ALA A 142 11.90 -18.38 -1.67
CA ALA A 142 12.60 -17.59 -0.68
C ALA A 142 14.11 -17.85 -0.75
N GLU A 143 14.90 -16.78 -0.76
CA GLU A 143 16.37 -16.81 -0.76
C GLU A 143 16.89 -16.34 0.58
N GLU A 144 17.71 -17.17 1.22
CA GLU A 144 18.35 -16.86 2.50
C GLU A 144 19.81 -16.46 2.31
N GLN A 145 20.19 -15.33 2.89
CA GLN A 145 21.56 -14.85 2.90
C GLN A 145 22.02 -14.63 4.33
N GLN A 146 23.10 -15.27 4.72
CA GLN A 146 23.74 -15.03 6.01
C GLN A 146 24.55 -13.73 5.98
N ILE A 147 24.36 -12.90 7.00
CA ILE A 147 25.09 -11.63 7.16
C ILE A 147 26.01 -11.78 8.37
N LEU A 148 27.32 -11.61 8.13
CA LEU A 148 28.32 -11.56 9.19
C LEU A 148 28.50 -10.12 9.65
N SER A 149 28.47 -9.90 10.98
CA SER A 149 28.87 -8.62 11.55
C SER A 149 30.41 -8.47 11.47
N PRO A 150 30.93 -7.30 11.07
CA PRO A 150 32.37 -7.04 11.14
C PRO A 150 32.86 -6.78 12.57
N PHE A 151 31.96 -6.72 13.54
CA PHE A 151 32.29 -6.42 14.92
C PHE A 151 32.40 -7.72 15.74
N ARG A 152 33.35 -7.76 16.68
CA ARG A 152 33.44 -8.83 17.68
C ARG A 152 32.36 -8.66 18.75
N ASP A 153 31.98 -9.75 19.39
CA ASP A 153 31.15 -9.72 20.60
C ASP A 153 31.93 -9.14 21.78
N GLY A 154 31.58 -7.93 22.22
CA GLY A 154 32.22 -7.24 23.35
C GLY A 154 31.90 -7.83 24.74
N SER A 155 30.99 -8.80 24.83
CA SER A 155 30.58 -9.45 26.09
C SER A 155 31.48 -10.60 26.54
N LYS A 156 32.46 -11.01 25.74
CA LYS A 156 33.38 -12.12 26.03
C LYS A 156 34.78 -11.61 26.38
N ASP A 157 35.29 -12.07 27.51
CA ASP A 157 36.64 -11.79 27.99
C ASP A 157 37.72 -12.03 26.93
N ASP A 158 38.68 -11.09 26.85
CA ASP A 158 39.80 -11.04 25.89
C ASP A 158 40.78 -12.22 25.96
N LYS A 159 40.48 -13.29 26.70
CA LYS A 159 41.45 -14.34 27.08
C LYS A 159 41.35 -15.67 26.34
N LYS A 160 40.48 -15.80 25.31
CA LYS A 160 40.46 -17.03 24.50
C LYS A 160 40.54 -16.70 23.04
N ASP A 161 41.53 -17.28 22.39
CA ASP A 161 41.81 -17.28 20.96
C ASP A 161 40.55 -17.54 20.13
N GLU A 162 40.44 -16.83 19.00
CA GLU A 162 39.36 -16.75 18.02
C GLU A 162 38.24 -15.81 18.43
N ALA A 163 38.42 -14.52 18.10
CA ALA A 163 37.36 -13.53 18.05
C ALA A 163 36.29 -13.96 17.06
N LYS A 164 35.24 -14.67 17.52
CA LYS A 164 34.06 -14.98 16.70
C LYS A 164 33.31 -13.69 16.47
N ASN A 165 32.95 -13.42 15.19
CA ASN A 165 32.10 -12.30 14.83
C ASN A 165 30.80 -12.34 15.66
N SER A 166 30.35 -11.17 16.16
CA SER A 166 29.36 -11.07 17.24
C SER A 166 27.94 -11.42 16.83
N THR A 167 27.58 -11.34 15.55
CA THR A 167 26.20 -11.58 15.11
C THR A 167 26.15 -12.17 13.73
N LEU A 168 25.44 -13.28 13.61
CA LEU A 168 24.92 -13.79 12.36
C LEU A 168 23.50 -13.22 12.21
N GLY A 169 23.27 -12.39 11.19
CA GLY A 169 21.92 -12.02 10.75
C GLY A 169 21.55 -12.84 9.52
N THR A 170 20.29 -13.09 9.32
CA THR A 170 19.76 -13.69 8.08
C THR A 170 18.93 -12.66 7.35
N LYS A 171 19.24 -12.40 6.08
CA LYS A 171 18.40 -11.63 5.16
C LYS A 171 17.60 -12.63 4.33
N ILE A 172 16.28 -12.51 4.31
CA ILE A 172 15.38 -13.36 3.52
C ILE A 172 14.70 -12.48 2.48
N THR A 173 14.76 -12.88 1.22
CA THR A 173 14.14 -12.18 0.09
C THR A 173 13.35 -13.17 -0.75
N SER A 174 12.42 -12.68 -1.58
CA SER A 174 11.93 -13.46 -2.72
C SER A 174 12.94 -13.33 -3.85
N ASN A 175 13.21 -14.42 -4.58
CA ASN A 175 13.93 -14.34 -5.83
C ASN A 175 13.22 -13.40 -6.80
N GLU A 176 11.93 -13.66 -7.04
CA GLU A 176 11.03 -12.84 -7.86
C GLU A 176 9.59 -13.10 -7.43
N ALA A 177 8.75 -12.06 -7.40
CA ALA A 177 7.32 -12.15 -7.15
C ALA A 177 6.60 -10.96 -7.81
N HIS A 178 5.36 -11.17 -8.25
CA HIS A 178 4.51 -10.18 -8.91
C HIS A 178 3.12 -10.16 -8.26
N TYR A 179 2.89 -9.17 -7.41
CA TYR A 179 1.70 -9.04 -6.56
C TYR A 179 0.64 -8.18 -7.22
N PHE A 180 -0.55 -8.71 -7.46
CA PHE A 180 -1.67 -7.98 -8.06
C PHE A 180 -2.76 -7.71 -7.02
N TYR A 181 -2.87 -6.43 -6.60
CA TYR A 181 -3.78 -5.95 -5.57
C TYR A 181 -5.06 -5.38 -6.19
N PRO A 182 -6.22 -6.03 -6.03
CA PRO A 182 -7.47 -5.41 -6.42
C PRO A 182 -7.84 -4.29 -5.45
N PHE A 183 -8.49 -3.24 -5.97
CA PHE A 183 -9.01 -2.17 -5.13
C PHE A 183 -10.32 -1.61 -5.66
N VAL A 184 -11.04 -0.94 -4.76
CA VAL A 184 -12.21 -0.13 -5.08
C VAL A 184 -12.14 1.21 -4.37
N VAL A 185 -12.52 2.29 -5.07
CA VAL A 185 -12.79 3.60 -4.50
C VAL A 185 -14.29 3.82 -4.49
N ASN A 186 -14.86 3.97 -3.29
CA ASN A 186 -16.28 4.20 -3.07
C ASN A 186 -16.51 5.49 -2.28
N PRO A 187 -16.75 6.63 -2.94
CA PRO A 187 -17.03 7.91 -2.27
C PRO A 187 -18.28 7.91 -1.40
N SER A 188 -19.25 7.04 -1.71
CA SER A 188 -20.51 6.94 -0.94
C SER A 188 -20.31 6.43 0.49
N ALA A 189 -19.11 5.92 0.83
CA ALA A 189 -18.77 5.53 2.21
C ALA A 189 -18.92 6.68 3.21
N TYR A 190 -18.87 7.94 2.75
CA TYR A 190 -18.93 9.13 3.62
C TYR A 190 -20.26 9.88 3.58
N LYS A 191 -21.29 9.32 2.94
CA LYS A 191 -22.59 10.00 2.82
C LYS A 191 -23.15 10.46 4.19
N GLU A 192 -23.19 9.58 5.17
CA GLU A 192 -23.66 9.88 6.53
C GLU A 192 -22.78 10.94 7.21
N LEU A 193 -21.45 10.87 7.08
CA LEU A 193 -20.53 11.84 7.67
C LEU A 193 -20.67 13.23 7.04
N VAL A 194 -21.04 13.30 5.77
CA VAL A 194 -21.37 14.56 5.08
C VAL A 194 -22.68 15.14 5.64
N GLU A 195 -23.70 14.31 5.80
CA GLU A 195 -25.00 14.71 6.37
C GLU A 195 -24.85 15.23 7.82
N LEU A 196 -23.94 14.63 8.61
CA LEU A 196 -23.58 15.05 9.95
C LEU A 196 -22.70 16.32 9.99
N GLY A 197 -22.25 16.81 8.84
CA GLY A 197 -21.40 17.99 8.74
C GLY A 197 -20.00 17.79 9.34
N VAL A 198 -19.43 16.58 9.19
CA VAL A 198 -18.10 16.19 9.65
C VAL A 198 -17.06 16.35 8.57
N THR A 199 -17.42 16.09 7.32
CA THR A 199 -16.56 16.13 6.15
C THR A 199 -17.33 16.56 4.91
N GLU A 200 -16.64 17.06 3.90
CA GLU A 200 -17.18 17.29 2.54
C GLU A 200 -17.29 15.98 1.70
N GLY A 201 -16.89 14.86 2.28
CA GLY A 201 -16.83 13.58 1.62
C GLY A 201 -15.48 13.31 0.93
N TYR A 202 -15.44 12.29 0.07
CA TYR A 202 -14.25 11.95 -0.73
C TYR A 202 -14.30 12.73 -2.04
N THR A 203 -13.32 13.64 -2.22
CA THR A 203 -13.28 14.59 -3.33
C THR A 203 -12.52 14.05 -4.54
N GLU A 204 -12.58 14.75 -5.66
CA GLU A 204 -11.74 14.46 -6.83
C GLU A 204 -10.26 14.68 -6.52
N GLU A 205 -9.94 15.69 -5.70
CA GLU A 205 -8.56 15.95 -5.26
C GLU A 205 -8.01 14.81 -4.40
N ASP A 206 -8.82 14.24 -3.49
CA ASP A 206 -8.45 13.07 -2.71
C ASP A 206 -8.13 11.87 -3.63
N TYR A 207 -8.97 11.66 -4.64
CA TYR A 207 -8.77 10.59 -5.62
C TYR A 207 -7.49 10.79 -6.45
N GLN A 208 -7.25 11.99 -6.95
CA GLN A 208 -6.04 12.28 -7.73
C GLN A 208 -4.78 12.12 -6.89
N ASN A 209 -4.82 12.56 -5.62
CA ASN A 209 -3.71 12.33 -4.68
C ASN A 209 -3.49 10.85 -4.40
N PHE A 210 -4.56 10.08 -4.20
CA PHE A 210 -4.48 8.62 -4.05
C PHE A 210 -3.86 7.98 -5.29
N LYS A 211 -4.39 8.27 -6.48
CA LYS A 211 -3.94 7.70 -7.76
C LYS A 211 -2.46 7.98 -8.03
N ARG A 212 -2.03 9.24 -7.88
CA ARG A 212 -0.62 9.62 -8.01
C ARG A 212 0.28 8.79 -7.09
N THR A 213 -0.13 8.66 -5.83
CA THR A 213 0.64 7.91 -4.83
C THR A 213 0.64 6.41 -5.12
N ALA A 214 -0.50 5.86 -5.56
CA ALA A 214 -0.64 4.46 -5.93
C ALA A 214 0.31 4.05 -7.07
N LEU A 215 0.59 4.95 -8.00
CA LEU A 215 1.45 4.71 -9.16
C LEU A 215 2.95 4.67 -8.85
N VAL A 216 3.39 5.24 -7.72
CA VAL A 216 4.84 5.43 -7.49
C VAL A 216 5.32 5.03 -6.09
N SER A 217 4.43 4.76 -5.15
CA SER A 217 4.79 4.64 -3.73
C SER A 217 5.69 3.44 -3.41
N ALA A 218 5.52 2.31 -4.09
CA ALA A 218 6.37 1.15 -3.88
C ALA A 218 7.79 1.41 -4.40
N THR A 219 7.91 1.97 -5.60
CA THR A 219 9.18 2.34 -6.23
C THR A 219 9.92 3.42 -5.42
N SER A 220 9.19 4.36 -4.82
CA SER A 220 9.79 5.44 -4.01
C SER A 220 10.23 5.01 -2.62
N PHE A 221 9.86 3.81 -2.18
CA PHE A 221 10.09 3.36 -0.80
C PHE A 221 11.43 2.66 -0.64
N ALA A 222 12.50 3.45 -0.55
CA ALA A 222 13.89 3.00 -0.45
C ALA A 222 14.22 2.51 0.98
N THR A 223 14.22 1.20 1.18
CA THR A 223 14.78 0.51 2.34
C THR A 223 15.54 -0.72 1.90
N ASN A 224 16.47 -1.23 2.72
CA ASN A 224 17.25 -2.43 2.36
C ASN A 224 16.39 -3.64 1.97
N ALA A 225 15.22 -3.81 2.61
CA ALA A 225 14.30 -4.91 2.31
C ALA A 225 13.41 -4.67 1.09
N LYS A 226 13.23 -3.40 0.69
CA LYS A 226 12.30 -2.99 -0.39
C LYS A 226 13.02 -2.53 -1.66
N GLU A 227 14.33 -2.34 -1.61
CA GLU A 227 15.12 -2.12 -2.82
C GLU A 227 14.98 -3.33 -3.73
N GLY A 228 14.46 -3.13 -4.95
CA GLY A 228 13.99 -4.19 -5.86
C GLY A 228 12.46 -4.42 -5.83
N CYS A 229 11.69 -3.65 -5.03
CA CYS A 229 10.24 -3.61 -5.14
C CYS A 229 9.80 -2.37 -5.93
N GLU A 230 8.98 -2.57 -6.97
CA GLU A 230 8.58 -1.50 -7.88
C GLU A 230 7.08 -1.56 -8.22
N ASN A 231 6.50 -0.40 -8.51
CA ASN A 231 5.22 -0.34 -9.18
C ASN A 231 5.44 -0.76 -10.65
N GLU A 232 4.85 -1.87 -11.07
CA GLU A 232 5.02 -2.40 -12.43
C GLU A 232 3.79 -2.25 -13.32
N PHE A 233 2.60 -2.23 -12.70
CA PHE A 233 1.33 -2.20 -13.39
C PHE A 233 0.27 -1.46 -12.58
N ALA A 234 -0.65 -0.77 -13.26
CA ALA A 234 -1.89 -0.30 -12.67
C ALA A 234 -3.02 -0.25 -13.70
N LEU A 235 -4.20 -0.66 -13.27
CA LEU A 235 -5.46 -0.52 -14.00
C LEU A 235 -6.42 0.32 -13.17
N PHE A 236 -6.98 1.38 -13.76
CA PHE A 236 -8.04 2.20 -13.17
C PHE A 236 -9.25 2.20 -14.09
N VAL A 237 -10.40 1.78 -13.58
CA VAL A 237 -11.69 1.77 -14.30
C VAL A 237 -12.64 2.69 -13.55
N GLU A 238 -12.86 3.89 -14.06
CA GLU A 238 -13.82 4.86 -13.53
C GLU A 238 -15.20 4.57 -14.06
N THR A 239 -16.20 4.47 -13.18
CA THR A 239 -17.54 4.01 -13.52
C THR A 239 -18.63 4.94 -13.00
N GLU A 240 -19.85 4.75 -13.47
CA GLU A 240 -21.03 5.29 -12.80
C GLU A 240 -21.12 4.74 -11.35
N PRO A 241 -21.71 5.50 -10.41
CA PRO A 241 -21.76 5.12 -8.99
C PRO A 241 -22.53 3.82 -8.72
N ASP A 242 -23.43 3.44 -9.60
CA ASP A 242 -24.31 2.27 -9.51
C ASP A 242 -23.79 1.04 -10.26
N LEU A 243 -22.60 1.12 -10.89
CA LEU A 243 -21.96 -0.04 -11.49
C LEU A 243 -21.11 -0.77 -10.45
N TYR A 244 -21.28 -2.09 -10.36
CA TYR A 244 -20.53 -2.97 -9.46
C TYR A 244 -19.73 -3.97 -10.31
N LEU A 245 -18.40 -3.90 -10.21
CA LEU A 245 -17.48 -4.81 -10.89
C LEU A 245 -16.93 -5.86 -9.92
N PRO A 246 -16.61 -7.06 -10.43
CA PRO A 246 -15.94 -8.09 -9.64
C PRO A 246 -14.49 -7.71 -9.31
N ASN A 247 -13.78 -8.59 -8.61
CA ASN A 247 -12.33 -8.49 -8.40
C ASN A 247 -11.61 -8.58 -9.75
N LEU A 248 -11.11 -7.44 -10.26
CA LEU A 248 -10.48 -7.37 -11.58
C LEU A 248 -9.17 -8.17 -11.66
N SER A 249 -8.47 -8.38 -10.52
CA SER A 249 -7.22 -9.14 -10.54
C SER A 249 -7.38 -10.59 -10.99
N GLU A 250 -8.58 -11.17 -10.83
CA GLU A 250 -8.87 -12.53 -11.26
C GLU A 250 -8.93 -12.69 -12.80
N TYR A 251 -9.10 -11.56 -13.50
CA TYR A 251 -9.23 -11.50 -14.95
C TYR A 251 -7.99 -10.97 -15.66
N ILE A 252 -6.89 -10.84 -14.93
CA ILE A 252 -5.57 -10.44 -15.44
C ILE A 252 -4.65 -11.63 -15.38
N ASN A 253 -4.04 -12.01 -16.51
CA ASN A 253 -3.00 -13.02 -16.54
C ASN A 253 -1.62 -12.35 -16.53
N PHE A 254 -0.68 -13.00 -15.87
CA PHE A 254 0.74 -12.63 -15.86
C PHE A 254 1.56 -13.85 -16.25
N GLU A 255 2.48 -13.68 -17.18
CA GLU A 255 3.42 -14.71 -17.60
C GLU A 255 4.84 -14.17 -17.64
N LYS A 256 5.77 -14.89 -17.02
CA LYS A 256 7.20 -14.60 -17.10
C LYS A 256 7.75 -15.06 -18.42
N SER A 257 8.49 -14.19 -19.11
CA SER A 257 9.20 -14.52 -20.34
C SER A 257 10.67 -14.11 -20.24
N GLU A 258 11.51 -14.70 -21.08
CA GLU A 258 12.96 -14.41 -21.12
C GLU A 258 13.28 -12.97 -21.57
N VAL A 259 12.42 -12.37 -22.38
CA VAL A 259 12.66 -11.04 -22.95
C VAL A 259 11.89 -9.96 -22.21
N LYS A 260 10.55 -10.12 -22.11
CA LYS A 260 9.65 -9.23 -21.38
C LYS A 260 8.55 -10.04 -20.76
N ASN A 261 8.19 -9.70 -19.52
CA ASN A 261 7.00 -10.24 -18.89
C ASN A 261 5.75 -9.91 -19.72
N GLN A 262 4.74 -10.73 -19.65
CA GLN A 262 3.49 -10.51 -20.35
C GLN A 262 2.36 -10.25 -19.33
N ILE A 263 1.58 -9.20 -19.57
CA ILE A 263 0.34 -8.92 -18.85
C ILE A 263 -0.79 -8.93 -19.87
N ASP A 264 -1.77 -9.82 -19.64
CA ASP A 264 -2.91 -10.01 -20.53
C ASP A 264 -4.21 -9.58 -19.85
N LEU A 265 -4.90 -8.62 -20.48
CA LEU A 265 -6.17 -8.04 -20.04
C LEU A 265 -7.36 -8.46 -20.93
N VAL A 266 -7.20 -9.42 -21.84
CA VAL A 266 -8.26 -9.82 -22.78
C VAL A 266 -9.54 -10.21 -22.05
N MET A 267 -9.46 -11.01 -20.99
CA MET A 267 -10.63 -11.40 -20.18
C MET A 267 -11.28 -10.18 -19.49
N CYS A 268 -10.51 -9.20 -19.03
CA CYS A 268 -11.08 -7.94 -18.54
C CYS A 268 -11.85 -7.21 -19.63
N GLY A 269 -11.29 -7.10 -20.82
CA GLY A 269 -11.91 -6.41 -21.95
C GLY A 269 -13.19 -7.08 -22.42
N GLU A 270 -13.29 -8.39 -22.36
CA GLU A 270 -14.51 -9.12 -22.77
C GLU A 270 -15.76 -8.66 -22.03
N PHE A 271 -15.69 -8.43 -20.72
CA PHE A 271 -16.85 -7.97 -19.97
C PHE A 271 -16.90 -6.44 -19.80
N LEU A 272 -15.77 -5.74 -19.70
CA LEU A 272 -15.76 -4.28 -19.57
C LEU A 272 -16.35 -3.63 -20.82
N ASN A 273 -16.07 -4.16 -22.01
CA ASN A 273 -16.64 -3.64 -23.25
C ASN A 273 -18.16 -3.80 -23.32
N GLN A 274 -18.74 -4.80 -22.67
CA GLN A 274 -20.20 -4.97 -22.58
C GLN A 274 -20.86 -3.99 -21.61
N LEU A 275 -20.09 -3.32 -20.76
CA LEU A 275 -20.52 -2.35 -19.76
C LEU A 275 -20.06 -0.92 -20.10
N SER A 276 -19.64 -0.70 -21.34
CA SER A 276 -19.05 0.56 -21.82
C SER A 276 -19.92 1.78 -21.63
N ASP A 277 -21.26 1.62 -21.60
CA ASP A 277 -22.25 2.68 -21.33
C ASP A 277 -22.17 3.23 -19.89
N LYS A 278 -21.62 2.45 -18.95
CA LYS A 278 -21.43 2.82 -17.53
C LYS A 278 -20.00 3.04 -17.14
N ILE A 279 -19.05 2.88 -18.06
CA ILE A 279 -17.62 3.13 -17.83
C ILE A 279 -17.28 4.52 -18.37
N LYS A 280 -16.73 5.36 -17.50
CA LYS A 280 -16.37 6.75 -17.83
C LYS A 280 -14.96 6.86 -18.41
N LYS A 281 -14.03 6.07 -17.87
CA LYS A 281 -12.62 6.10 -18.24
C LYS A 281 -11.93 4.82 -17.85
N VAL A 282 -11.01 4.36 -18.70
CA VAL A 282 -10.09 3.28 -18.38
C VAL A 282 -8.67 3.77 -18.62
N GLU A 283 -7.81 3.61 -17.63
CA GLU A 283 -6.39 3.95 -17.73
C GLU A 283 -5.55 2.74 -17.30
N ILE A 284 -4.57 2.43 -18.12
CA ILE A 284 -3.64 1.34 -17.92
C ILE A 284 -2.23 1.92 -17.83
N TYR A 285 -1.51 1.57 -16.79
CA TYR A 285 -0.10 1.96 -16.59
C TYR A 285 0.74 0.70 -16.51
N TYR A 286 1.83 0.64 -17.28
CA TYR A 286 2.76 -0.48 -17.24
C TYR A 286 4.17 -0.03 -17.61
N ASN A 287 5.17 -0.89 -17.38
CA ASN A 287 6.54 -0.61 -17.77
C ASN A 287 6.83 -1.22 -19.15
N PRO A 288 6.83 -0.43 -20.26
CA PRO A 288 7.01 -0.98 -21.61
C PRO A 288 8.43 -1.47 -21.91
N TYR A 289 9.39 -1.20 -21.02
CA TYR A 289 10.76 -1.68 -21.18
C TYR A 289 10.92 -3.13 -20.74
N THR A 290 10.15 -3.57 -19.74
CA THR A 290 10.25 -4.91 -19.14
C THR A 290 9.02 -5.78 -19.38
N THR A 291 7.91 -5.19 -19.89
CA THR A 291 6.62 -5.86 -20.01
C THR A 291 5.99 -5.61 -21.39
N GLU A 292 5.36 -6.64 -21.92
CA GLU A 292 4.43 -6.55 -23.05
C GLU A 292 2.99 -6.58 -22.49
N LEU A 293 2.14 -5.72 -23.04
CA LEU A 293 0.73 -5.61 -22.64
C LEU A 293 -0.17 -6.08 -23.76
N THR A 294 -0.99 -7.10 -23.51
CA THR A 294 -2.11 -7.48 -24.37
C THR A 294 -3.38 -6.88 -23.82
N ASN A 295 -4.05 -6.03 -24.61
CA ASN A 295 -5.23 -5.31 -24.21
C ASN A 295 -6.25 -5.20 -25.35
N ASN A 296 -7.51 -5.48 -25.06
CA ASN A 296 -8.64 -5.31 -25.97
C ASN A 296 -9.77 -4.43 -25.37
N ILE A 297 -9.47 -3.70 -24.28
CA ILE A 297 -10.44 -2.80 -23.64
C ILE A 297 -10.61 -1.57 -24.53
N SER A 298 -11.84 -1.34 -24.99
CA SER A 298 -12.18 -0.22 -25.86
C SER A 298 -11.95 1.13 -25.16
N ASN A 299 -11.33 2.08 -25.87
CA ASN A 299 -11.04 3.43 -25.38
C ASN A 299 -10.16 3.48 -24.11
N ALA A 300 -9.38 2.44 -23.85
CA ALA A 300 -8.39 2.48 -22.76
C ALA A 300 -7.23 3.40 -23.14
N GLU A 301 -6.91 4.34 -22.25
CA GLU A 301 -5.71 5.15 -22.33
C GLU A 301 -4.55 4.38 -21.71
N VAL A 302 -3.43 4.27 -22.43
CA VAL A 302 -2.28 3.45 -22.01
C VAL A 302 -1.06 4.33 -21.75
N PHE A 303 -0.46 4.19 -20.57
CA PHE A 303 0.63 5.04 -20.10
C PHE A 303 1.84 4.21 -19.67
N ASN A 304 3.00 4.77 -19.88
CA ASN A 304 4.24 4.29 -19.27
C ASN A 304 4.21 4.66 -17.76
N ILE A 305 4.28 3.67 -16.87
CA ILE A 305 4.20 3.89 -15.43
C ILE A 305 5.36 4.74 -14.88
N ILE A 306 6.53 4.69 -15.51
CA ILE A 306 7.73 5.43 -15.09
C ILE A 306 7.63 6.90 -15.46
N THR A 307 7.28 7.19 -16.71
CA THR A 307 7.24 8.56 -17.24
C THR A 307 5.88 9.22 -17.07
N GLN A 308 4.84 8.43 -16.82
CA GLN A 308 3.42 8.82 -16.76
C GLN A 308 2.95 9.51 -18.06
N LYS A 309 3.60 9.22 -19.18
CA LYS A 309 3.23 9.68 -20.50
C LYS A 309 2.54 8.54 -21.27
N GLU A 310 1.67 8.91 -22.18
CA GLU A 310 1.02 7.98 -23.10
C GLU A 310 2.05 7.20 -23.93
N VAL A 311 1.78 5.91 -24.18
CA VAL A 311 2.66 4.97 -24.90
C VAL A 311 2.23 4.89 -26.35
#